data_73f20eb64357adbdb4a44236075428a2
#
_entry.id   73f20eb64357adbdb4a44236075428a2
#
_cell.length_a   1.000
_cell.length_b   1.000
_cell.length_c   1.000
_cell.angle_alpha   90.00
_cell.angle_beta   90.00
_cell.angle_gamma   90.00
#
_symmetry.space_group_name_H-M   'P 1'
#
loop_
_entity.id
_entity.type
_entity.pdbx_description
1 polymer ?
#
loop_
_entity_poly.entity_id
_entity_poly.type
_entity_poly.pdbx_seq_one_letter_code
_entity_poly.pdbx_strand_id
1 'polypeptide(L)'
;MGASYNGLDKLKNDPIFLWKGGPILEHLLAPLVGDASPVTVIGLCKNAGKTTAMRRLMAELGEERLALTSVGRDGERTDLVTGTEKPDLYLKAGDLFATARGMLTLCDATLEVVDLTDVMTPLGPVAIFRTLSDGYVQLAGPSAAGQLKPLTARFMELGAQRVLIDGAAGRKSLAGAGVEGVALLCTGASLDRDMDLVVAETAHTCWLFDRKAPEHPGLRAALKGAEDRFALFELDGAPLELPLDEGGSPKWSKLPRRPLAVWASGGITDPLLKTLARRGAPTTLVTQDATHVLAGRAALELFQRNGGQLAVRRELTIAAVAANPWSAYGWHFEPDKFISALRQAIHLPVVNVKEDHDGTDA
;
A
#
# COMPACT_ATOMS: atom_id res chain seq x y z
N MET A 1 -9.70 -15.80 15.18
CA MET A 1 -10.98 -15.13 15.49
C MET A 1 -10.98 -13.87 14.67
N GLY A 2 -11.85 -13.78 13.67
CA GLY A 2 -11.91 -12.61 12.77
C GLY A 2 -12.58 -11.44 13.48
N ALA A 3 -11.86 -10.33 13.61
CA ALA A 3 -12.48 -9.08 13.98
C ALA A 3 -13.29 -8.61 12.75
N SER A 4 -14.61 -8.73 12.84
CA SER A 4 -15.53 -8.23 11.83
C SER A 4 -15.53 -6.69 11.87
N TYR A 5 -15.45 -6.09 10.69
CA TYR A 5 -15.60 -4.65 10.43
C TYR A 5 -17.01 -4.14 10.82
N ASN A 6 -17.44 -4.32 12.07
CA ASN A 6 -18.76 -3.89 12.56
C ASN A 6 -18.80 -2.42 13.05
N GLY A 7 -17.71 -1.66 12.87
CA GLY A 7 -17.67 -0.24 13.27
C GLY A 7 -18.43 0.69 12.31
N LEU A 8 -18.36 0.43 11.02
CA LEU A 8 -18.96 1.29 9.99
C LEU A 8 -20.50 1.25 9.97
N ASP A 9 -21.10 0.10 10.30
CA ASP A 9 -22.58 -0.02 10.32
C ASP A 9 -23.21 0.65 11.54
N LYS A 10 -22.49 0.82 12.64
CA LYS A 10 -22.97 1.57 13.82
C LYS A 10 -22.98 3.09 13.58
N LEU A 11 -22.04 3.60 12.79
CA LEU A 11 -21.93 5.04 12.50
C LEU A 11 -22.93 5.53 11.45
N LYS A 12 -23.42 4.65 10.60
CA LYS A 12 -24.43 4.98 9.56
C LYS A 12 -25.80 5.39 10.11
N ASN A 13 -26.09 5.09 11.38
CA ASN A 13 -27.40 5.33 12.00
C ASN A 13 -27.38 6.43 13.09
N ASP A 14 -26.29 7.19 13.22
CA ASP A 14 -26.22 8.28 14.22
C ASP A 14 -26.69 9.60 13.59
N PRO A 15 -27.81 10.20 14.06
CA PRO A 15 -28.42 11.39 13.44
C PRO A 15 -27.60 12.68 13.55
N ILE A 16 -26.47 12.68 14.26
CA ILE A 16 -25.61 13.85 14.46
C ILE A 16 -24.71 14.13 13.23
N PHE A 17 -24.57 13.18 12.30
CA PHE A 17 -23.61 13.23 11.20
C PHE A 17 -24.19 13.52 9.79
N LEU A 18 -25.40 14.07 9.70
CA LEU A 18 -26.00 14.43 8.41
C LEU A 18 -25.72 15.89 8.06
N TRP A 19 -24.77 16.14 7.17
CA TRP A 19 -24.59 17.42 6.49
C TRP A 19 -25.15 17.38 5.07
N LYS A 20 -25.46 18.55 4.46
CA LYS A 20 -26.21 18.73 3.20
C LYS A 20 -25.57 18.13 1.93
N GLY A 21 -24.62 17.18 2.02
CA GLY A 21 -23.93 16.61 0.88
C GLY A 21 -23.55 15.14 1.03
N GLY A 22 -24.05 14.43 2.04
CA GLY A 22 -23.67 13.04 2.35
C GLY A 22 -23.05 12.90 3.73
N PRO A 23 -22.77 11.69 4.22
CA PRO A 23 -22.18 11.53 5.54
C PRO A 23 -20.78 12.16 5.57
N ILE A 24 -20.52 13.03 6.54
CA ILE A 24 -19.22 13.71 6.80
C ILE A 24 -18.04 12.72 6.78
N LEU A 25 -18.28 11.46 7.12
CA LEU A 25 -17.30 10.37 7.13
C LEU A 25 -16.65 10.09 5.76
N GLU A 26 -17.33 10.39 4.65
CA GLU A 26 -16.78 10.13 3.31
C GLU A 26 -15.71 11.15 2.89
N HIS A 27 -15.54 12.23 3.65
CA HIS A 27 -14.56 13.28 3.38
C HIS A 27 -13.32 13.19 4.28
N LEU A 28 -13.31 12.32 5.29
CA LEU A 28 -12.22 12.18 6.26
C LEU A 28 -11.50 10.84 6.12
N LEU A 29 -10.17 10.85 6.32
CA LEU A 29 -9.34 9.65 6.26
C LEU A 29 -9.34 8.85 7.57
N ALA A 30 -9.33 9.52 8.72
CA ALA A 30 -9.24 8.87 10.02
C ALA A 30 -10.38 7.87 10.29
N PRO A 31 -11.67 8.18 10.05
CA PRO A 31 -12.75 7.22 10.21
C PRO A 31 -12.63 6.01 9.26
N LEU A 32 -12.05 6.20 8.07
CA LEU A 32 -11.90 5.15 7.08
C LEU A 32 -10.78 4.16 7.43
N VAL A 33 -9.73 4.61 8.10
CA VAL A 33 -8.68 3.72 8.61
C VAL A 33 -9.08 3.07 9.95
N GLY A 34 -10.06 3.64 10.66
CA GLY A 34 -10.54 3.14 11.96
C GLY A 34 -9.40 2.98 12.96
N ASP A 35 -9.41 1.91 13.73
CA ASP A 35 -8.36 1.60 14.73
C ASP A 35 -7.15 0.86 14.14
N ALA A 36 -7.04 0.77 12.81
CA ALA A 36 -5.95 0.03 12.19
C ALA A 36 -4.58 0.67 12.46
N SER A 37 -3.62 -0.16 12.83
CA SER A 37 -2.21 0.21 12.98
C SER A 37 -1.34 -0.97 12.57
N PRO A 38 -0.38 -0.77 11.69
CA PRO A 38 -0.04 0.49 11.03
C PRO A 38 -0.98 0.87 9.87
N VAL A 39 -0.94 2.16 9.51
CA VAL A 39 -1.51 2.68 8.27
C VAL A 39 -0.37 2.99 7.30
N THR A 40 -0.38 2.35 6.15
CA THR A 40 0.64 2.56 5.12
C THR A 40 0.10 3.46 4.01
N VAL A 41 0.79 4.55 3.70
CA VAL A 41 0.40 5.47 2.61
C VAL A 41 1.18 5.11 1.35
N ILE A 42 0.50 4.63 0.31
CA ILE A 42 1.08 4.16 -0.95
C ILE A 42 0.71 5.12 -2.08
N GLY A 43 1.62 5.40 -2.99
CA GLY A 43 1.33 6.23 -4.17
C GLY A 43 1.45 5.46 -5.47
N LEU A 44 0.54 5.70 -6.41
CA LEU A 44 0.62 5.13 -7.77
C LEU A 44 1.81 5.68 -8.55
N CYS A 45 2.19 6.93 -8.27
CA CYS A 45 3.35 7.58 -8.88
C CYS A 45 4.06 8.50 -7.88
N LYS A 46 5.17 9.09 -8.32
CA LYS A 46 5.81 10.21 -7.60
C LYS A 46 4.85 11.40 -7.61
N ASN A 47 4.79 12.13 -6.51
CA ASN A 47 3.90 13.29 -6.34
C ASN A 47 2.38 12.97 -6.43
N ALA A 48 1.98 11.72 -6.19
CA ALA A 48 0.58 11.31 -6.13
C ALA A 48 -0.21 11.88 -4.92
N GLY A 49 0.42 12.69 -4.06
CA GLY A 49 -0.21 13.29 -2.88
C GLY A 49 -0.02 12.49 -1.58
N LYS A 50 0.95 11.57 -1.49
CA LYS A 50 1.21 10.79 -0.27
C LYS A 50 1.42 11.65 0.96
N THR A 51 2.34 12.62 0.88
CA THR A 51 2.65 13.50 2.01
C THR A 51 1.43 14.35 2.40
N THR A 52 0.65 14.81 1.43
CA THR A 52 -0.61 15.52 1.67
C THR A 52 -1.62 14.63 2.41
N ALA A 53 -1.81 13.38 1.95
CA ALA A 53 -2.69 12.43 2.61
C ALA A 53 -2.21 12.09 4.03
N MET A 54 -0.90 11.93 4.22
CA MET A 54 -0.31 11.66 5.53
C MET A 54 -0.50 12.83 6.49
N ARG A 55 -0.19 14.07 6.07
CA ARG A 55 -0.41 15.27 6.88
C ARG A 55 -1.88 15.44 7.27
N ARG A 56 -2.79 15.22 6.32
CA ARG A 56 -4.23 15.26 6.58
C ARG A 56 -4.64 14.20 7.59
N LEU A 57 -4.22 12.95 7.42
CA LEU A 57 -4.50 11.88 8.37
C LEU A 57 -3.96 12.21 9.77
N MET A 58 -2.73 12.72 9.88
CA MET A 58 -2.14 13.13 11.14
C MET A 58 -2.96 14.24 11.83
N ALA A 59 -3.42 15.24 11.07
CA ALA A 59 -4.27 16.29 11.59
C ALA A 59 -5.62 15.77 12.09
N GLU A 60 -6.23 14.81 11.36
CA GLU A 60 -7.51 14.20 11.74
C GLU A 60 -7.39 13.24 12.94
N LEU A 61 -6.23 12.59 13.14
CA LEU A 61 -5.95 11.74 14.32
C LEU A 61 -5.73 12.55 15.60
N GLY A 62 -5.49 13.85 15.47
CA GLY A 62 -5.54 14.83 16.56
C GLY A 62 -4.52 14.60 17.67
N GLU A 63 -4.96 14.11 18.83
CA GLU A 63 -4.13 13.93 20.04
C GLU A 63 -3.59 12.48 20.20
N GLU A 64 -3.82 11.60 19.22
CA GLU A 64 -3.21 10.27 19.25
C GLU A 64 -1.67 10.39 19.22
N ARG A 65 -0.99 9.61 20.06
CA ARG A 65 0.48 9.49 19.98
C ARG A 65 0.87 8.71 18.75
N LEU A 66 1.49 9.40 17.82
CA LEU A 66 1.86 8.84 16.54
C LEU A 66 3.28 8.26 16.57
N ALA A 67 3.50 7.26 15.72
CA ALA A 67 4.84 6.82 15.37
C ALA A 67 4.96 6.78 13.84
N LEU A 68 6.02 7.37 13.31
CA LEU A 68 6.23 7.52 11.89
C LEU A 68 7.51 6.86 11.41
N THR A 69 7.44 6.25 10.24
CA THR A 69 8.64 5.82 9.50
C THR A 69 8.37 5.83 8.01
N SER A 70 9.40 5.69 7.21
CA SER A 70 9.26 5.55 5.76
C SER A 70 9.90 4.25 5.29
N VAL A 71 9.62 3.86 4.05
CA VAL A 71 10.34 2.76 3.42
C VAL A 71 11.34 3.28 2.40
N GLY A 72 12.60 3.14 2.77
CA GLY A 72 13.73 3.62 2.00
C GLY A 72 13.71 5.14 1.84
N ARG A 73 14.83 5.69 1.53
CA ARG A 73 15.00 7.02 0.95
C ARG A 73 16.26 6.98 0.10
N ASP A 74 16.14 7.47 -1.11
CA ASP A 74 17.30 7.83 -1.90
C ASP A 74 17.84 9.13 -1.29
N GLY A 75 19.10 9.19 -0.90
CA GLY A 75 19.73 10.26 -0.09
C GLY A 75 19.68 11.70 -0.63
N GLU A 76 18.75 12.02 -1.52
CA GLU A 76 18.62 13.31 -2.17
C GLU A 76 17.81 14.30 -1.35
N ARG A 77 18.39 15.47 -1.07
CA ARG A 77 17.73 16.58 -0.37
C ARG A 77 16.60 17.20 -1.20
N THR A 78 16.79 17.25 -2.50
CA THR A 78 15.86 17.85 -3.46
C THR A 78 15.26 16.77 -4.34
N ASP A 79 14.02 16.94 -4.73
CA ASP A 79 13.44 16.14 -5.78
C ASP A 79 14.14 16.50 -7.10
N LEU A 80 14.97 15.61 -7.65
CA LEU A 80 15.70 15.81 -8.91
C LEU A 80 14.78 16.10 -10.10
N VAL A 81 13.52 15.71 -10.03
CA VAL A 81 12.56 15.88 -11.11
C VAL A 81 11.86 17.24 -11.06
N THR A 82 11.52 17.69 -9.84
CA THR A 82 10.77 18.94 -9.64
C THR A 82 11.61 20.08 -9.08
N GLY A 83 12.84 19.80 -8.59
CA GLY A 83 13.71 20.79 -7.96
C GLY A 83 13.17 21.35 -6.63
N THR A 84 12.06 20.80 -6.12
CA THR A 84 11.44 21.23 -4.87
C THR A 84 12.05 20.50 -3.67
N GLU A 85 12.13 21.19 -2.54
CA GLU A 85 12.47 20.53 -1.26
C GLU A 85 11.46 19.45 -0.93
N LYS A 86 11.95 18.31 -0.37
CA LYS A 86 11.03 17.26 0.08
C LYS A 86 10.24 17.79 1.28
N PRO A 87 8.90 17.70 1.26
CA PRO A 87 8.09 18.24 2.33
C PRO A 87 8.37 17.50 3.64
N ASP A 88 8.65 18.25 4.68
CA ASP A 88 8.87 17.76 6.03
C ASP A 88 7.55 17.38 6.69
N LEU A 89 7.59 16.42 7.62
CA LEU A 89 6.44 16.06 8.44
C LEU A 89 6.53 16.76 9.79
N TYR A 90 5.46 17.45 10.18
CA TYR A 90 5.38 18.12 11.46
C TYR A 90 4.89 17.14 12.52
N LEU A 91 5.68 16.94 13.58
CA LEU A 91 5.38 16.09 14.72
C LEU A 91 5.15 16.94 15.97
N LYS A 92 4.27 16.45 16.84
CA LYS A 92 4.03 17.03 18.16
C LYS A 92 5.01 16.48 19.19
N ALA A 93 5.23 17.20 20.26
CA ALA A 93 6.01 16.70 21.40
C ALA A 93 5.41 15.39 21.95
N GLY A 94 6.21 14.35 22.07
CA GLY A 94 5.80 13.02 22.51
C GLY A 94 5.60 12.00 21.39
N ASP A 95 5.52 12.43 20.14
CA ASP A 95 5.46 11.52 19.01
C ASP A 95 6.78 10.76 18.82
N LEU A 96 6.67 9.58 18.21
CA LEU A 96 7.83 8.74 17.89
C LEU A 96 8.09 8.76 16.37
N PHE A 97 9.34 8.62 15.99
CA PHE A 97 9.66 8.34 14.59
C PHE A 97 10.96 7.55 14.47
N ALA A 98 11.10 6.81 13.37
CA ALA A 98 12.34 6.12 13.06
C ALA A 98 12.92 6.67 11.76
N THR A 99 14.18 7.07 11.83
CA THR A 99 14.91 7.60 10.68
C THR A 99 16.40 7.26 10.75
N ALA A 100 17.06 7.29 9.59
CA ALA A 100 18.51 7.12 9.53
C ALA A 100 19.25 8.32 10.12
N ARG A 101 20.38 8.07 10.76
CA ARG A 101 21.22 9.09 11.42
C ARG A 101 21.49 10.31 10.54
N GLY A 102 21.74 10.09 9.25
CA GLY A 102 22.01 11.18 8.31
C GLY A 102 20.86 12.18 8.10
N MET A 103 19.65 11.87 8.57
CA MET A 103 18.50 12.77 8.48
C MET A 103 18.36 13.73 9.64
N LEU A 104 19.07 13.50 10.76
CA LEU A 104 18.91 14.29 11.98
C LEU A 104 19.26 15.77 11.79
N THR A 105 20.20 16.09 10.91
CA THR A 105 20.57 17.48 10.61
C THR A 105 19.49 18.25 9.83
N LEU A 106 18.44 17.56 9.39
CA LEU A 106 17.30 18.12 8.68
C LEU A 106 16.06 18.17 9.55
N CYS A 107 16.17 17.79 10.83
CA CYS A 107 15.08 17.90 11.82
C CYS A 107 15.32 19.16 12.65
N ASP A 108 14.27 19.92 12.92
CA ASP A 108 14.33 21.10 13.81
C ASP A 108 13.71 20.85 15.18
N ALA A 109 12.95 19.75 15.35
CA ALA A 109 12.47 19.31 16.64
C ALA A 109 13.60 18.91 17.58
N THR A 110 13.46 19.16 18.87
CA THR A 110 14.34 18.60 19.91
C THR A 110 14.06 17.12 20.06
N LEU A 111 15.10 16.28 20.05
CA LEU A 111 14.98 14.83 19.95
C LEU A 111 15.64 14.11 21.12
N GLU A 112 14.96 13.07 21.60
CA GLU A 112 15.51 12.03 22.47
C GLU A 112 15.75 10.75 21.66
N VAL A 113 16.91 10.13 21.78
CA VAL A 113 17.16 8.78 21.25
C VAL A 113 16.53 7.77 22.20
N VAL A 114 15.49 7.07 21.75
CA VAL A 114 14.74 6.11 22.58
C VAL A 114 15.28 4.70 22.41
N ASP A 115 15.64 4.32 21.17
CA ASP A 115 16.13 2.98 20.88
C ASP A 115 17.01 2.95 19.63
N LEU A 116 17.91 1.97 19.56
CA LEU A 116 18.75 1.71 18.40
C LEU A 116 18.24 0.44 17.71
N THR A 117 18.21 0.47 16.38
CA THR A 117 17.82 -0.71 15.59
C THR A 117 19.04 -1.32 14.89
N ASP A 118 18.92 -2.61 14.50
CA ASP A 118 19.93 -3.28 13.66
C ASP A 118 19.81 -2.93 12.17
N VAL A 119 18.99 -1.92 11.83
CA VAL A 119 18.72 -1.54 10.45
C VAL A 119 19.77 -0.57 9.95
N MET A 120 20.52 -0.99 8.93
CA MET A 120 21.50 -0.15 8.24
C MET A 120 20.93 0.34 6.91
N THR A 121 21.18 1.62 6.60
CA THR A 121 20.82 2.25 5.32
C THR A 121 22.04 2.97 4.74
N PRO A 122 22.01 3.39 3.46
CA PRO A 122 23.06 4.25 2.90
C PRO A 122 23.25 5.59 3.64
N LEU A 123 22.22 6.02 4.40
CA LEU A 123 22.23 7.25 5.23
C LEU A 123 22.65 6.98 6.69
N GLY A 124 23.14 5.77 6.98
CA GLY A 124 23.55 5.33 8.29
C GLY A 124 22.53 4.44 9.01
N PRO A 125 22.79 4.10 10.28
CA PRO A 125 21.89 3.30 11.09
C PRO A 125 20.56 4.02 11.32
N VAL A 126 19.47 3.25 11.35
CA VAL A 126 18.15 3.73 11.75
C VAL A 126 18.01 3.63 13.26
N ALA A 127 17.52 4.68 13.89
CA ALA A 127 17.19 4.70 15.31
C ALA A 127 15.77 5.23 15.52
N ILE A 128 15.20 4.94 16.68
CA ILE A 128 13.91 5.44 17.13
C ILE A 128 14.14 6.66 18.00
N PHE A 129 13.43 7.72 17.68
CA PHE A 129 13.47 9.01 18.37
C PHE A 129 12.09 9.36 18.92
N ARG A 130 12.10 10.11 20.03
CA ARG A 130 10.92 10.82 20.54
C ARG A 130 11.16 12.32 20.38
N THR A 131 10.14 13.03 19.87
CA THR A 131 10.14 14.49 19.85
C THR A 131 9.91 15.03 21.26
N LEU A 132 10.78 15.90 21.74
CA LEU A 132 10.65 16.62 23.00
C LEU A 132 10.01 18.01 22.82
N SER A 133 10.02 18.50 21.59
CA SER A 133 9.30 19.70 21.16
C SER A 133 8.57 19.43 19.85
N ASP A 134 7.55 20.21 19.56
CA ASP A 134 6.96 20.26 18.24
C ASP A 134 8.03 20.67 17.20
N GLY A 135 7.92 20.15 15.97
CA GLY A 135 8.86 20.50 14.90
C GLY A 135 8.78 19.60 13.69
N TYR A 136 9.56 19.96 12.67
CA TYR A 136 9.63 19.21 11.43
C TYR A 136 10.68 18.10 11.50
N VAL A 137 10.34 16.94 10.94
CA VAL A 137 11.24 15.80 10.83
C VAL A 137 11.28 15.26 9.39
N GLN A 138 12.39 14.65 9.04
CA GLN A 138 12.54 13.96 7.77
C GLN A 138 12.76 12.47 7.99
N LEU A 139 12.06 11.65 7.21
CA LEU A 139 12.09 10.20 7.34
C LEU A 139 12.99 9.56 6.28
N ALA A 140 13.85 8.64 6.76
CA ALA A 140 14.58 7.69 5.95
C ALA A 140 14.63 6.36 6.72
N GLY A 141 13.60 5.56 6.56
CA GLY A 141 13.43 4.29 7.27
C GLY A 141 14.10 3.11 6.57
N PRO A 142 13.74 1.87 6.97
CA PRO A 142 14.26 0.64 6.42
C PRO A 142 14.06 0.53 4.90
N SER A 143 15.06 -0.01 4.19
CA SER A 143 14.92 -0.27 2.75
C SER A 143 14.23 -1.60 2.45
N ALA A 144 14.25 -2.54 3.38
CA ALA A 144 13.63 -3.85 3.25
C ALA A 144 12.30 -3.92 4.02
N ALA A 145 11.25 -4.33 3.33
CA ALA A 145 9.91 -4.45 3.89
C ALA A 145 9.84 -5.36 5.14
N GLY A 146 10.61 -6.43 5.19
CA GLY A 146 10.66 -7.34 6.35
C GLY A 146 11.17 -6.70 7.65
N GLN A 147 11.87 -5.56 7.56
CA GLN A 147 12.38 -4.82 8.72
C GLN A 147 11.30 -3.92 9.36
N LEU A 148 10.19 -3.70 8.68
CA LEU A 148 9.09 -2.86 9.20
C LEU A 148 8.31 -3.55 10.31
N LYS A 149 8.10 -4.86 10.23
CA LYS A 149 7.32 -5.59 11.24
C LYS A 149 7.92 -5.48 12.65
N PRO A 150 9.21 -5.77 12.88
CA PRO A 150 9.80 -5.57 14.20
C PRO A 150 9.81 -4.09 14.62
N LEU A 151 10.02 -3.16 13.68
CA LEU A 151 10.01 -1.73 13.98
C LEU A 151 8.61 -1.24 14.42
N THR A 152 7.55 -1.65 13.75
CA THR A 152 6.17 -1.30 14.12
C THR A 152 5.78 -1.89 15.47
N ALA A 153 6.17 -3.14 15.76
CA ALA A 153 5.96 -3.75 17.07
C ALA A 153 6.66 -2.92 18.18
N ARG A 154 7.90 -2.51 17.92
CA ARG A 154 8.66 -1.71 18.87
C ARG A 154 8.04 -0.33 19.13
N PHE A 155 7.50 0.33 18.12
CA PHE A 155 6.75 1.57 18.31
C PHE A 155 5.54 1.40 19.26
N MET A 156 4.79 0.32 19.08
CA MET A 156 3.64 0.03 19.96
C MET A 156 4.08 -0.23 21.41
N GLU A 157 5.18 -0.98 21.62
CA GLU A 157 5.78 -1.18 22.94
C GLU A 157 6.23 0.12 23.61
N LEU A 158 6.70 1.08 22.81
CA LEU A 158 7.12 2.41 23.29
C LEU A 158 5.95 3.37 23.53
N GLY A 159 4.71 2.89 23.31
CA GLY A 159 3.48 3.59 23.64
C GLY A 159 2.87 4.40 22.52
N ALA A 160 3.25 4.17 21.26
CA ALA A 160 2.52 4.72 20.12
C ALA A 160 1.09 4.14 20.08
N GLN A 161 0.12 4.97 19.75
CA GLN A 161 -1.27 4.54 19.54
C GLN A 161 -1.54 4.24 18.08
N ARG A 162 -0.82 4.92 17.19
CA ARG A 162 -0.93 4.74 15.74
C ARG A 162 0.45 4.75 15.09
N VAL A 163 0.68 3.83 14.18
CA VAL A 163 1.89 3.81 13.36
C VAL A 163 1.54 4.19 11.92
N LEU A 164 2.22 5.19 11.37
CA LEU A 164 2.08 5.63 10.00
C LEU A 164 3.36 5.32 9.22
N ILE A 165 3.22 4.71 8.05
CA ILE A 165 4.35 4.33 7.21
C ILE A 165 4.25 5.07 5.87
N ASP A 166 5.22 5.97 5.58
CA ASP A 166 5.33 6.55 4.24
C ASP A 166 5.91 5.52 3.27
N GLY A 167 5.04 5.01 2.43
CA GLY A 167 5.39 4.07 1.38
C GLY A 167 6.04 4.76 0.18
N ALA A 168 7.05 4.13 -0.44
CA ALA A 168 7.69 4.68 -1.63
C ALA A 168 6.72 4.75 -2.83
N ALA A 169 6.83 5.78 -3.66
CA ALA A 169 6.06 5.91 -4.89
C ALA A 169 6.42 4.78 -5.87
N GLY A 170 5.40 4.20 -6.51
CA GLY A 170 5.58 3.14 -7.52
C GLY A 170 6.03 1.79 -6.97
N ARG A 171 6.43 1.68 -5.71
CA ARG A 171 6.78 0.41 -5.06
C ARG A 171 5.54 -0.15 -4.37
N LYS A 172 4.68 -0.80 -5.15
CA LYS A 172 3.52 -1.55 -4.63
C LYS A 172 3.95 -2.61 -3.58
N SER A 173 5.23 -3.01 -3.56
CA SER A 173 5.82 -4.05 -2.71
C SER A 173 5.73 -3.83 -1.21
N LEU A 174 5.34 -2.65 -0.75
CA LEU A 174 5.31 -2.30 0.66
C LEU A 174 4.02 -2.65 1.38
N ALA A 175 2.90 -2.62 0.68
CA ALA A 175 1.65 -3.14 1.20
C ALA A 175 1.79 -4.63 1.59
N GLY A 176 2.77 -5.33 0.96
CA GLY A 176 3.10 -6.72 1.24
C GLY A 176 4.14 -6.99 2.33
N ALA A 177 4.59 -6.00 3.09
CA ALA A 177 5.67 -6.13 4.07
C ALA A 177 5.39 -7.08 5.27
N GLY A 178 4.25 -7.75 5.29
CA GLY A 178 3.88 -8.66 6.39
C GLY A 178 3.46 -7.94 7.67
N VAL A 179 3.22 -6.66 7.58
CA VAL A 179 2.69 -5.85 8.66
C VAL A 179 1.16 -5.89 8.53
N GLU A 180 0.49 -6.42 9.54
CA GLU A 180 -0.97 -6.42 9.61
C GLU A 180 -1.43 -4.97 9.81
N GLY A 181 -2.22 -4.45 8.88
CA GLY A 181 -2.69 -3.06 8.89
C GLY A 181 -3.48 -2.75 7.63
N VAL A 182 -3.70 -1.48 7.39
CA VAL A 182 -4.42 -1.00 6.20
C VAL A 182 -3.56 -0.07 5.37
N ALA A 183 -3.90 0.09 4.10
CA ALA A 183 -3.26 1.03 3.21
C ALA A 183 -4.21 2.15 2.78
N LEU A 184 -3.67 3.37 2.65
CA LEU A 184 -4.26 4.45 1.89
C LEU A 184 -3.58 4.50 0.52
N LEU A 185 -4.36 4.39 -0.56
CA LEU A 185 -3.85 4.45 -1.92
C LEU A 185 -3.96 5.87 -2.47
N CYS A 186 -2.83 6.54 -2.69
CA CYS A 186 -2.79 7.87 -3.26
C CYS A 186 -2.71 7.82 -4.78
N THR A 187 -3.59 8.55 -5.45
CA THR A 187 -3.63 8.75 -6.90
C THR A 187 -3.84 10.21 -7.23
N GLY A 188 -3.60 10.62 -8.45
CA GLY A 188 -3.86 12.01 -8.83
C GLY A 188 -3.32 12.42 -10.18
N ALA A 189 -3.49 13.70 -10.51
CA ALA A 189 -3.12 14.29 -11.79
C ALA A 189 -1.62 14.20 -12.12
N SER A 190 -0.76 13.90 -11.14
CA SER A 190 0.67 13.67 -11.39
C SER A 190 0.97 12.34 -12.09
N LEU A 191 0.00 11.41 -12.16
CA LEU A 191 0.17 10.12 -12.82
C LEU A 191 0.16 10.28 -14.35
N ASP A 192 -0.84 10.98 -14.87
CA ASP A 192 -0.96 11.29 -16.30
C ASP A 192 -1.81 12.56 -16.49
N ARG A 193 -1.75 13.17 -17.70
CA ARG A 193 -2.61 14.28 -18.11
C ARG A 193 -4.01 13.82 -18.53
N ASP A 194 -4.15 12.56 -18.91
CA ASP A 194 -5.42 11.94 -19.25
C ASP A 194 -6.09 11.43 -17.97
N MET A 195 -7.20 12.06 -17.60
CA MET A 195 -7.98 11.72 -16.42
C MET A 195 -8.55 10.29 -16.50
N ASP A 196 -9.01 9.86 -17.67
CA ASP A 196 -9.61 8.53 -17.86
C ASP A 196 -8.55 7.43 -17.66
N LEU A 197 -7.31 7.70 -18.11
CA LEU A 197 -6.18 6.80 -17.86
C LEU A 197 -5.87 6.72 -16.36
N VAL A 198 -5.84 7.86 -15.66
CA VAL A 198 -5.60 7.87 -14.20
C VAL A 198 -6.68 7.10 -13.44
N VAL A 199 -7.95 7.28 -13.82
CA VAL A 199 -9.08 6.55 -13.24
C VAL A 199 -8.96 5.05 -13.52
N ALA A 200 -8.64 4.66 -14.75
CA ALA A 200 -8.50 3.26 -15.14
C ALA A 200 -7.34 2.56 -14.41
N GLU A 201 -6.19 3.21 -14.26
CA GLU A 201 -5.03 2.69 -13.53
C GLU A 201 -5.30 2.57 -12.02
N THR A 202 -6.03 3.55 -11.46
CA THR A 202 -6.46 3.49 -10.06
C THR A 202 -7.41 2.33 -9.82
N ALA A 203 -8.43 2.18 -10.67
CA ALA A 203 -9.39 1.08 -10.58
C ALA A 203 -8.71 -0.28 -10.73
N HIS A 204 -7.77 -0.41 -11.68
CA HIS A 204 -7.00 -1.62 -11.87
C HIS A 204 -6.14 -1.96 -10.63
N THR A 205 -5.50 -0.97 -10.02
CA THR A 205 -4.71 -1.18 -8.80
C THR A 205 -5.58 -1.59 -7.61
N CYS A 206 -6.74 -0.94 -7.43
CA CYS A 206 -7.72 -1.33 -6.41
C CYS A 206 -8.19 -2.77 -6.62
N TRP A 207 -8.51 -3.12 -7.87
CA TRP A 207 -8.90 -4.49 -8.22
C TRP A 207 -7.78 -5.49 -7.90
N LEU A 208 -6.50 -5.20 -8.19
CA LEU A 208 -5.37 -6.06 -7.86
C LEU A 208 -5.25 -6.26 -6.34
N PHE A 209 -5.36 -5.19 -5.56
CA PHE A 209 -5.19 -5.25 -4.11
C PHE A 209 -6.38 -5.90 -3.40
N ASP A 210 -7.54 -6.00 -4.05
CA ASP A 210 -8.68 -6.76 -3.56
C ASP A 210 -8.57 -8.28 -3.82
N ARG A 211 -7.47 -8.78 -4.35
CA ARG A 211 -7.30 -10.23 -4.54
C ARG A 211 -7.25 -10.94 -3.20
N LYS A 212 -8.02 -12.04 -3.11
CA LYS A 212 -8.20 -12.82 -1.89
C LYS A 212 -7.32 -14.06 -1.89
N ALA A 213 -7.10 -14.62 -0.70
CA ALA A 213 -6.50 -15.93 -0.55
C ALA A 213 -7.41 -17.02 -1.16
N PRO A 214 -6.85 -18.14 -1.63
CA PRO A 214 -7.66 -19.26 -2.13
C PRO A 214 -8.71 -19.69 -1.12
N GLU A 215 -9.90 -20.05 -1.59
CA GLU A 215 -11.02 -20.42 -0.71
C GLU A 215 -10.76 -21.73 0.05
N HIS A 216 -10.12 -22.70 -0.62
CA HIS A 216 -9.92 -24.02 -0.04
C HIS A 216 -8.88 -24.02 1.11
N PRO A 217 -9.23 -24.48 2.33
CA PRO A 217 -8.32 -24.43 3.48
C PRO A 217 -7.04 -25.26 3.29
N GLY A 218 -7.12 -26.41 2.62
CA GLY A 218 -5.98 -27.25 2.31
C GLY A 218 -4.96 -26.53 1.40
N LEU A 219 -5.43 -25.83 0.36
CA LEU A 219 -4.55 -25.04 -0.50
C LEU A 219 -3.90 -23.89 0.28
N ARG A 220 -4.63 -23.19 1.13
CA ARG A 220 -4.05 -22.15 2.00
C ARG A 220 -2.98 -22.73 2.94
N ALA A 221 -3.18 -23.93 3.48
CA ALA A 221 -2.21 -24.59 4.35
C ALA A 221 -0.94 -24.98 3.56
N ALA A 222 -1.09 -25.59 2.38
CA ALA A 222 0.02 -25.95 1.50
C ALA A 222 0.87 -24.73 1.08
N LEU A 223 0.21 -23.62 0.77
CA LEU A 223 0.88 -22.37 0.36
C LEU A 223 1.70 -21.73 1.50
N LYS A 224 1.36 -21.94 2.78
CA LYS A 224 2.16 -21.42 3.89
C LYS A 224 3.59 -21.94 3.90
N GLY A 225 3.79 -23.19 3.47
CA GLY A 225 5.09 -23.85 3.38
C GLY A 225 5.75 -23.76 2.00
N ALA A 226 5.13 -23.10 1.01
CA ALA A 226 5.70 -23.00 -0.33
C ALA A 226 6.80 -21.95 -0.38
N GLU A 227 8.06 -22.39 -0.44
CA GLU A 227 9.26 -21.53 -0.51
C GLU A 227 9.87 -21.50 -1.91
N ASP A 228 9.60 -22.51 -2.73
CA ASP A 228 10.09 -22.62 -4.10
C ASP A 228 9.64 -21.45 -4.96
N ARG A 229 10.42 -21.15 -6.01
CA ARG A 229 10.06 -20.14 -7.00
C ARG A 229 8.72 -20.44 -7.66
N PHE A 230 8.47 -21.72 -7.96
CA PHE A 230 7.21 -22.22 -8.49
C PHE A 230 6.86 -23.54 -7.81
N ALA A 231 5.59 -23.76 -7.51
CA ALA A 231 5.07 -25.04 -7.07
C ALA A 231 3.68 -25.28 -7.68
N LEU A 232 3.29 -26.54 -7.76
CA LEU A 232 2.05 -26.96 -8.38
C LEU A 232 1.20 -27.74 -7.36
N PHE A 233 -0.10 -27.45 -7.32
CA PHE A 233 -1.03 -28.07 -6.41
C PHE A 233 -2.36 -28.41 -7.11
N GLU A 234 -3.04 -29.43 -6.61
CA GLU A 234 -4.48 -29.55 -6.80
C GLU A 234 -5.20 -28.40 -6.07
N LEU A 235 -6.47 -28.16 -6.41
CA LEU A 235 -7.24 -27.10 -5.77
C LEU A 235 -7.50 -27.32 -4.28
N ASP A 236 -7.39 -28.55 -3.79
CA ASP A 236 -7.48 -28.90 -2.37
C ASP A 236 -6.15 -28.76 -1.61
N GLY A 237 -5.06 -28.50 -2.33
CA GLY A 237 -3.73 -28.29 -1.76
C GLY A 237 -2.82 -29.52 -1.82
N ALA A 238 -3.25 -30.64 -2.40
CA ALA A 238 -2.37 -31.77 -2.62
C ALA A 238 -1.23 -31.36 -3.59
N PRO A 239 0.05 -31.60 -3.24
CA PRO A 239 1.17 -31.22 -4.09
C PRO A 239 1.19 -32.05 -5.37
N LEU A 240 1.55 -31.39 -6.47
CA LEU A 240 1.77 -32.01 -7.77
C LEU A 240 3.21 -31.81 -8.21
N GLU A 241 3.73 -32.77 -8.93
CA GLU A 241 5.05 -32.63 -9.55
C GLU A 241 5.04 -31.56 -10.64
N LEU A 242 5.94 -30.58 -10.54
CA LEU A 242 6.13 -29.55 -11.54
C LEU A 242 7.13 -30.05 -12.60
N PRO A 243 6.71 -30.27 -13.86
CA PRO A 243 7.63 -30.71 -14.90
C PRO A 243 8.68 -29.64 -15.19
N LEU A 244 9.96 -29.98 -15.08
CA LEU A 244 11.08 -29.09 -15.35
C LEU A 244 11.81 -29.52 -16.65
N ASP A 245 12.48 -28.56 -17.29
CA ASP A 245 13.45 -28.82 -18.34
C ASP A 245 14.84 -29.12 -17.77
N GLU A 246 15.82 -29.40 -18.64
CA GLU A 246 17.20 -29.70 -18.25
C GLU A 246 17.88 -28.52 -17.51
N GLY A 247 17.39 -27.29 -17.71
CA GLY A 247 17.86 -26.09 -17.04
C GLY A 247 17.09 -25.74 -15.74
N GLY A 248 16.16 -26.63 -15.29
CA GLY A 248 15.35 -26.41 -14.09
C GLY A 248 14.20 -25.43 -14.27
N SER A 249 13.84 -25.06 -15.50
CA SER A 249 12.71 -24.16 -15.77
C SER A 249 11.41 -24.94 -15.97
N PRO A 250 10.26 -24.40 -15.52
CA PRO A 250 8.97 -25.08 -15.66
C PRO A 250 8.56 -25.31 -17.11
N LYS A 251 8.22 -26.55 -17.44
CA LYS A 251 7.60 -26.94 -18.73
C LYS A 251 6.09 -26.75 -18.68
N TRP A 252 5.62 -25.51 -18.76
CA TRP A 252 4.21 -25.15 -18.65
C TRP A 252 3.28 -25.88 -19.63
N SER A 253 3.78 -26.25 -20.81
CA SER A 253 3.01 -27.00 -21.82
C SER A 253 2.72 -28.46 -21.43
N LYS A 254 3.45 -28.99 -20.44
CA LYS A 254 3.26 -30.37 -19.94
C LYS A 254 2.33 -30.45 -18.73
N LEU A 255 1.81 -29.32 -18.24
CA LEU A 255 0.86 -29.31 -17.14
C LEU A 255 -0.44 -30.07 -17.51
N PRO A 256 -1.07 -30.76 -16.53
CA PRO A 256 -2.35 -31.44 -16.75
C PRO A 256 -3.43 -30.50 -17.27
N ARG A 257 -4.27 -30.93 -18.21
CA ARG A 257 -5.41 -30.16 -18.73
C ARG A 257 -6.66 -30.26 -17.82
N ARG A 258 -6.47 -30.02 -16.53
CA ARG A 258 -7.54 -29.97 -15.52
C ARG A 258 -7.34 -28.74 -14.62
N PRO A 259 -8.33 -28.33 -13.82
CA PRO A 259 -8.17 -27.26 -12.84
C PRO A 259 -7.00 -27.55 -11.89
N LEU A 260 -6.17 -26.56 -11.63
CA LEU A 260 -5.05 -26.67 -10.69
C LEU A 260 -4.61 -25.29 -10.18
N ALA A 261 -3.77 -25.29 -9.14
CA ALA A 261 -3.18 -24.09 -8.59
C ALA A 261 -1.67 -24.06 -8.89
N VAL A 262 -1.20 -22.89 -9.31
CA VAL A 262 0.22 -22.58 -9.54
C VAL A 262 0.65 -21.56 -8.51
N TRP A 263 1.62 -21.89 -7.69
CA TRP A 263 2.33 -20.95 -6.84
C TRP A 263 3.48 -20.31 -7.58
N ALA A 264 3.65 -18.99 -7.43
CA ALA A 264 4.79 -18.23 -7.90
C ALA A 264 5.23 -17.21 -6.85
N SER A 265 6.41 -17.39 -6.26
CA SER A 265 6.96 -16.48 -5.25
C SER A 265 7.52 -15.19 -5.82
N GLY A 266 7.90 -15.20 -7.09
CA GLY A 266 8.48 -14.06 -7.81
C GLY A 266 7.43 -13.18 -8.50
N GLY A 267 7.91 -12.22 -9.28
CA GLY A 267 7.04 -11.31 -10.04
C GLY A 267 6.22 -12.03 -11.10
N ILE A 268 4.92 -11.77 -11.11
CA ILE A 268 3.99 -12.26 -12.15
C ILE A 268 4.09 -11.32 -13.36
N THR A 269 4.61 -11.83 -14.46
CA THR A 269 4.86 -11.06 -15.67
C THR A 269 3.92 -11.44 -16.80
N ASP A 270 3.82 -10.60 -17.82
CA ASP A 270 3.04 -10.86 -19.05
C ASP A 270 3.36 -12.22 -19.69
N PRO A 271 4.64 -12.62 -19.89
CA PRO A 271 4.97 -13.92 -20.47
C PRO A 271 4.42 -15.10 -19.66
N LEU A 272 4.48 -15.03 -18.33
CA LEU A 272 3.94 -16.08 -17.46
C LEU A 272 2.42 -16.19 -17.65
N LEU A 273 1.70 -15.09 -17.57
CA LEU A 273 0.23 -15.09 -17.74
C LEU A 273 -0.20 -15.56 -19.11
N LYS A 274 0.44 -15.08 -20.17
CA LYS A 274 0.17 -15.53 -21.55
C LYS A 274 0.44 -17.03 -21.73
N THR A 275 1.47 -17.55 -21.07
CA THR A 275 1.79 -18.98 -21.11
C THR A 275 0.76 -19.81 -20.37
N LEU A 276 0.34 -19.41 -19.18
CA LEU A 276 -0.71 -20.09 -18.42
C LEU A 276 -2.08 -19.99 -19.11
N ALA A 277 -2.40 -18.86 -19.74
CA ALA A 277 -3.61 -18.69 -20.53
C ALA A 277 -3.75 -19.68 -21.70
N ARG A 278 -2.62 -20.03 -22.34
CA ARG A 278 -2.58 -21.00 -23.45
C ARG A 278 -2.78 -22.45 -23.01
N ARG A 279 -2.80 -22.73 -21.74
CA ARG A 279 -2.96 -24.10 -21.22
C ARG A 279 -4.33 -24.70 -21.55
N GLY A 280 -5.35 -23.85 -21.78
CA GLY A 280 -6.70 -24.28 -22.12
C GLY A 280 -7.44 -25.00 -20.99
N ALA A 281 -7.07 -24.73 -19.72
CA ALA A 281 -7.75 -25.27 -18.54
C ALA A 281 -7.68 -24.26 -17.39
N PRO A 282 -8.67 -24.22 -16.49
CA PRO A 282 -8.71 -23.31 -15.36
C PRO A 282 -7.41 -23.38 -14.53
N THR A 283 -6.89 -22.21 -14.20
CA THR A 283 -5.65 -22.10 -13.43
C THR A 283 -5.80 -21.04 -12.33
N THR A 284 -5.66 -21.44 -11.08
CA THR A 284 -5.53 -20.50 -9.97
C THR A 284 -4.06 -20.16 -9.81
N LEU A 285 -3.65 -18.97 -10.26
CA LEU A 285 -2.30 -18.48 -10.03
C LEU A 285 -2.25 -17.77 -8.68
N VAL A 286 -1.42 -18.27 -7.78
CA VAL A 286 -1.26 -17.71 -6.45
C VAL A 286 0.13 -17.10 -6.32
N THR A 287 0.20 -15.88 -5.82
CA THR A 287 1.45 -15.20 -5.51
C THR A 287 1.50 -14.73 -4.06
N GLN A 288 2.62 -14.18 -3.62
CA GLN A 288 2.81 -13.73 -2.24
C GLN A 288 1.74 -12.72 -1.81
N ASP A 289 1.58 -11.67 -2.60
CA ASP A 289 0.58 -10.61 -2.49
C ASP A 289 0.44 -9.89 -3.84
N ALA A 290 -0.52 -9.00 -3.95
CA ALA A 290 -0.83 -8.30 -5.19
C ALA A 290 0.32 -7.43 -5.73
N THR A 291 1.29 -7.05 -4.89
CA THR A 291 2.43 -6.23 -5.31
C THR A 291 3.43 -6.97 -6.19
N HIS A 292 3.37 -8.30 -6.17
CA HIS A 292 4.16 -9.17 -7.05
C HIS A 292 3.60 -9.23 -8.47
N VAL A 293 2.41 -8.65 -8.74
CA VAL A 293 1.83 -8.64 -10.08
C VAL A 293 2.39 -7.47 -10.87
N LEU A 294 3.35 -7.78 -11.74
CA LEU A 294 4.04 -6.83 -12.62
C LEU A 294 3.45 -6.84 -14.04
N ALA A 295 2.54 -7.76 -14.30
CA ALA A 295 1.89 -7.90 -15.59
C ALA A 295 0.93 -6.74 -15.85
N GLY A 296 0.87 -6.33 -17.12
CA GLY A 296 -0.08 -5.33 -17.58
C GLY A 296 -1.52 -5.87 -17.64
N ARG A 297 -2.47 -4.94 -17.65
CA ARG A 297 -3.91 -5.21 -17.67
C ARG A 297 -4.33 -6.18 -18.79
N ALA A 298 -3.83 -5.99 -20.00
CA ALA A 298 -4.18 -6.82 -21.15
C ALA A 298 -3.79 -8.31 -20.97
N ALA A 299 -2.65 -8.59 -20.34
CA ALA A 299 -2.22 -9.96 -20.07
C ALA A 299 -3.06 -10.61 -18.96
N LEU A 300 -3.46 -9.84 -17.95
CA LEU A 300 -4.37 -10.30 -16.89
C LEU A 300 -5.76 -10.61 -17.45
N GLU A 301 -6.32 -9.73 -18.27
CA GLU A 301 -7.61 -9.95 -18.93
C GLU A 301 -7.59 -11.19 -19.84
N LEU A 302 -6.50 -11.39 -20.59
CA LEU A 302 -6.32 -12.59 -21.40
C LEU A 302 -6.29 -13.86 -20.55
N PHE A 303 -5.57 -13.82 -19.43
CA PHE A 303 -5.49 -14.94 -18.49
C PHE A 303 -6.86 -15.28 -17.91
N GLN A 304 -7.60 -14.27 -17.47
CA GLN A 304 -8.95 -14.43 -16.91
C GLN A 304 -9.96 -14.96 -17.93
N ARG A 305 -9.98 -14.45 -19.17
CA ARG A 305 -10.85 -14.94 -20.26
C ARG A 305 -10.62 -16.41 -20.58
N ASN A 306 -9.40 -16.93 -20.32
CA ASN A 306 -9.06 -18.33 -20.49
C ASN A 306 -9.25 -19.16 -19.20
N GLY A 307 -10.07 -18.71 -18.25
CA GLY A 307 -10.39 -19.41 -17.01
C GLY A 307 -9.33 -19.26 -15.92
N GLY A 308 -8.39 -18.33 -16.09
CA GLY A 308 -7.40 -18.01 -15.06
C GLY A 308 -7.99 -17.21 -13.90
N GLN A 309 -7.60 -17.54 -12.69
CA GLN A 309 -7.92 -16.80 -11.47
C GLN A 309 -6.63 -16.35 -10.78
N LEU A 310 -6.58 -15.11 -10.35
CA LEU A 310 -5.47 -14.58 -9.57
C LEU A 310 -5.86 -14.57 -8.10
N ALA A 311 -5.05 -15.21 -7.26
CA ALA A 311 -5.18 -15.24 -5.82
C ALA A 311 -3.85 -14.83 -5.15
N VAL A 312 -3.89 -14.53 -3.88
CA VAL A 312 -2.71 -14.12 -3.10
C VAL A 312 -2.60 -14.96 -1.84
N ARG A 313 -1.38 -15.17 -1.36
CA ARG A 313 -1.14 -15.83 -0.08
C ARG A 313 -1.45 -14.88 1.08
N ARG A 314 -1.17 -13.58 0.89
CA ARG A 314 -1.39 -12.52 1.85
C ARG A 314 -2.26 -11.42 1.22
N GLU A 315 -3.41 -11.20 1.82
CA GLU A 315 -4.33 -10.14 1.41
C GLU A 315 -3.81 -8.77 1.84
N LEU A 316 -4.17 -7.76 1.08
CA LEU A 316 -3.92 -6.36 1.38
C LEU A 316 -5.26 -5.66 1.54
N THR A 317 -5.37 -4.81 2.55
CA THR A 317 -6.59 -4.04 2.77
C THR A 317 -6.33 -2.58 2.43
N ILE A 318 -7.00 -2.07 1.39
CA ILE A 318 -7.05 -0.64 1.12
C ILE A 318 -8.27 -0.07 1.85
N ALA A 319 -8.03 0.86 2.77
CA ALA A 319 -9.10 1.52 3.52
C ALA A 319 -9.81 2.59 2.68
N ALA A 320 -9.03 3.36 1.92
CA ALA A 320 -9.55 4.42 1.07
C ALA A 320 -8.57 4.77 -0.06
N VAL A 321 -9.08 5.46 -1.08
CA VAL A 321 -8.29 6.13 -2.12
C VAL A 321 -8.21 7.62 -1.80
N ALA A 322 -6.98 8.10 -1.59
CA ALA A 322 -6.65 9.50 -1.39
C ALA A 322 -6.35 10.14 -2.75
N ALA A 323 -7.27 10.93 -3.27
CA ALA A 323 -7.18 11.52 -4.60
C ALA A 323 -6.64 12.95 -4.53
N ASN A 324 -5.62 13.23 -5.35
CA ASN A 324 -5.05 14.56 -5.51
C ASN A 324 -5.30 15.08 -6.93
N PRO A 325 -6.27 15.99 -7.14
CA PRO A 325 -6.55 16.56 -8.46
C PRO A 325 -5.42 17.41 -9.03
N TRP A 326 -4.45 17.83 -8.21
CA TRP A 326 -3.38 18.74 -8.60
C TRP A 326 -2.08 18.00 -8.92
N SER A 327 -1.48 18.33 -10.06
CA SER A 327 -0.18 17.82 -10.46
C SER A 327 0.94 18.76 -10.02
N ALA A 328 2.03 18.16 -9.52
CA ALA A 328 3.28 18.91 -9.27
C ALA A 328 3.93 19.48 -10.56
N TYR A 329 3.43 19.10 -11.73
CA TYR A 329 3.96 19.50 -13.03
C TYR A 329 3.17 20.63 -13.71
N GLY A 330 2.29 21.33 -12.96
CA GLY A 330 1.63 22.55 -13.39
C GLY A 330 0.29 22.40 -14.11
N TRP A 331 -0.37 21.22 -14.00
CA TRP A 331 -1.76 21.04 -14.45
C TRP A 331 -2.62 20.44 -13.33
N HIS A 332 -3.93 20.46 -13.51
CA HIS A 332 -4.89 19.87 -12.59
C HIS A 332 -6.10 19.33 -13.34
N PHE A 333 -6.80 18.40 -12.69
CA PHE A 333 -8.14 18.00 -13.09
C PHE A 333 -9.17 18.88 -12.37
N GLU A 334 -10.34 19.00 -12.97
CA GLU A 334 -11.48 19.56 -12.27
C GLU A 334 -11.84 18.61 -11.11
N PRO A 335 -11.80 19.10 -9.84
CA PRO A 335 -11.85 18.21 -8.68
C PRO A 335 -13.10 17.33 -8.61
N ASP A 336 -14.30 17.91 -8.76
CA ASP A 336 -15.57 17.18 -8.64
C ASP A 336 -15.72 16.12 -9.73
N LYS A 337 -15.28 16.41 -10.95
CA LYS A 337 -15.29 15.44 -12.05
C LYS A 337 -14.35 14.28 -11.77
N PHE A 338 -13.14 14.57 -11.29
CA PHE A 338 -12.16 13.53 -11.00
C PHE A 338 -12.61 12.61 -9.88
N ILE A 339 -13.09 13.19 -8.75
CA ILE A 339 -13.61 12.41 -7.62
C ILE A 339 -14.83 11.58 -8.04
N SER A 340 -15.77 12.18 -8.80
CA SER A 340 -16.95 11.48 -9.32
C SER A 340 -16.57 10.32 -10.22
N ALA A 341 -15.60 10.51 -11.13
CA ALA A 341 -15.12 9.46 -12.03
C ALA A 341 -14.46 8.30 -11.26
N LEU A 342 -13.66 8.60 -10.25
CA LEU A 342 -13.09 7.58 -9.38
C LEU A 342 -14.18 6.80 -8.60
N ARG A 343 -15.16 7.50 -8.00
CA ARG A 343 -16.27 6.87 -7.27
C ARG A 343 -17.14 5.97 -8.14
N GLN A 344 -17.25 6.26 -9.42
CA GLN A 344 -17.95 5.40 -10.38
C GLN A 344 -17.13 4.16 -10.77
N ALA A 345 -15.80 4.27 -10.78
CA ALA A 345 -14.91 3.21 -11.23
C ALA A 345 -14.49 2.23 -10.13
N ILE A 346 -14.56 2.63 -8.85
CA ILE A 346 -14.07 1.85 -7.70
C ILE A 346 -15.12 1.80 -6.59
N HIS A 347 -15.12 0.69 -5.83
CA HIS A 347 -16.05 0.49 -4.70
C HIS A 347 -15.50 0.99 -3.36
N LEU A 348 -14.24 1.45 -3.33
CA LEU A 348 -13.62 1.96 -2.11
C LEU A 348 -14.00 3.44 -1.90
N PRO A 349 -14.01 3.92 -0.65
CA PRO A 349 -14.14 5.34 -0.36
C PRO A 349 -13.07 6.17 -1.08
N VAL A 350 -13.46 7.31 -1.66
CA VAL A 350 -12.56 8.26 -2.33
C VAL A 350 -12.62 9.60 -1.63
N VAL A 351 -11.46 10.05 -1.13
CA VAL A 351 -11.30 11.32 -0.43
C VAL A 351 -10.43 12.26 -1.25
N ASN A 352 -10.90 13.49 -1.51
CA ASN A 352 -10.07 14.55 -2.07
C ASN A 352 -9.13 15.09 -0.97
N VAL A 353 -7.82 14.89 -1.12
CA VAL A 353 -6.84 15.32 -0.08
C VAL A 353 -6.40 16.77 -0.22
N LYS A 354 -6.87 17.46 -1.24
CA LYS A 354 -6.61 18.88 -1.52
C LYS A 354 -7.89 19.74 -1.43
N GLU A 355 -8.95 19.26 -0.79
CA GLU A 355 -10.05 20.16 -0.42
C GLU A 355 -9.52 21.19 0.55
N ASP A 356 -9.61 22.46 0.15
CA ASP A 356 -9.23 23.60 0.97
C ASP A 356 -10.09 23.60 2.24
N HIS A 357 -9.47 23.30 3.38
CA HIS A 357 -9.94 23.88 4.62
C HIS A 357 -9.58 25.35 4.54
N ASP A 358 -10.62 26.19 4.38
CA ASP A 358 -10.60 27.64 4.43
C ASP A 358 -9.28 28.31 4.81
N GLY A 359 -8.58 28.85 3.80
CA GLY A 359 -7.93 30.16 3.93
C GLY A 359 -6.80 30.35 4.94
N THR A 360 -5.95 29.35 5.23
CA THR A 360 -4.75 29.60 6.06
C THR A 360 -3.56 28.81 5.54
N ASP A 361 -3.15 29.06 4.28
CA ASP A 361 -1.80 28.81 3.81
C ASP A 361 -1.46 29.91 2.78
N ALA A 362 -1.00 31.06 3.30
CA ALA A 362 -0.26 32.08 2.55
C ALA A 362 1.16 32.14 3.12
#